data_7b99be01a379165a82f10fb88755e584
#
_entry.id   7b99be01a379165a82f10fb88755e584
#
_cell.length_a   1.000
_cell.length_b   1.000
_cell.length_c   1.000
_cell.angle_alpha   90.00
_cell.angle_beta   90.00
_cell.angle_gamma   90.00
#
_symmetry.space_group_name_H-M   'P 1'
#
loop_
_entity.id
_entity.type
_entity.pdbx_description
1 polymer ?
#
loop_
_entity_poly.entity_id
_entity_poly.type
_entity_poly.pdbx_seq_one_letter_code
_entity_poly.pdbx_strand_id
1 'polypeptide(L)'
;MSGCGDADQPCRGPFARALAASLATALRALAAVLVPRRHAAPTPPVAGDGPVVLVLPVLPDLSHTFVYREVLALRRRRPDWHIVVLADNPNAPVHAEAAELRPQVRYLPRDGIVGAAFRAGRWLLTRRGRELFALYRAHGDVGALLGKHPLRDPRHPGNAFLLADQLAPLRPRHVHVYASTWPANVAMGAATLLGVPFSISSYVDFEFAYAHALLAAKVTRARFFRVGTAHCRERLLALPHAGATAATRIPVVLLGLDLANWQQRTAPRGDGTIVSAARLVAKKGLHLLPPALAQLRARGVPCRWRIVGDGPERARLEQLCREHGVADLVAFLGPRDNAAVKQELLAADLAVLPCVVAADGERDGIPIFLCEAMALGVPVVSTPISGIPELVRDGDTGFLAAPGDVDALAAKLAQALGDRQTTAAIAARGRAAVHRELDVDRLAALLVAEIER
;
A
#
# COMPACT_ATOMS: atom_id res chain seq x y z
N MET A 1 8.41 -32.20 7.22
CA MET A 1 8.71 -32.61 8.60
C MET A 1 9.92 -31.86 9.07
N SER A 2 9.83 -31.21 10.19
CA SER A 2 10.75 -30.42 11.01
C SER A 2 10.34 -28.96 11.03
N GLY A 3 9.66 -28.51 11.98
CA GLY A 3 9.83 -28.26 13.35
C GLY A 3 10.56 -26.92 13.54
N CYS A 4 9.87 -25.72 13.37
CA CYS A 4 10.35 -24.45 13.91
C CYS A 4 9.80 -24.30 15.32
N GLY A 5 10.68 -24.43 16.33
CA GLY A 5 10.36 -24.35 17.73
C GLY A 5 9.92 -22.95 18.14
N ASP A 6 8.77 -22.90 18.80
CA ASP A 6 8.26 -21.80 19.60
C ASP A 6 9.11 -21.68 20.90
N ALA A 7 10.08 -20.79 20.87
CA ALA A 7 10.80 -20.37 22.07
C ALA A 7 10.50 -18.87 22.28
N ASP A 8 9.50 -18.60 23.10
CA ASP A 8 9.24 -17.44 23.96
C ASP A 8 7.72 -17.18 24.11
N GLN A 9 6.99 -18.18 24.59
CA GLN A 9 5.68 -17.93 25.20
C GLN A 9 5.83 -18.00 26.72
N PRO A 10 5.64 -16.89 27.44
CA PRO A 10 5.37 -17.00 28.87
C PRO A 10 4.03 -17.71 29.03
N CYS A 11 4.02 -18.91 29.59
CA CYS A 11 2.87 -19.70 29.96
C CYS A 11 1.90 -18.86 30.81
N ARG A 12 0.91 -18.26 30.23
CA ARG A 12 -0.21 -17.70 30.98
C ARG A 12 -1.17 -18.86 31.25
N GLY A 13 -1.29 -19.26 32.50
CA GLY A 13 -2.15 -20.33 32.96
C GLY A 13 -3.62 -20.12 32.57
N PRO A 14 -4.43 -21.18 32.58
CA PRO A 14 -5.86 -21.14 32.19
C PRO A 14 -6.65 -20.07 32.93
N PHE A 15 -6.24 -19.72 34.15
CA PHE A 15 -6.85 -18.67 34.98
C PHE A 15 -6.77 -17.26 34.34
N ALA A 16 -5.62 -16.88 33.76
CA ALA A 16 -5.46 -15.58 33.12
C ALA A 16 -6.30 -15.45 31.82
N ARG A 17 -6.48 -16.56 31.11
CA ARG A 17 -7.36 -16.62 29.92
C ARG A 17 -8.85 -16.52 30.29
N ALA A 18 -9.25 -17.22 31.36
CA ALA A 18 -10.62 -17.16 31.88
C ALA A 18 -10.97 -15.77 32.43
N LEU A 19 -10.05 -15.13 33.16
CA LEU A 19 -10.23 -13.77 33.68
C LEU A 19 -10.36 -12.74 32.53
N ALA A 20 -9.55 -12.87 31.49
CA ALA A 20 -9.61 -12.01 30.32
C ALA A 20 -10.92 -12.19 29.54
N ALA A 21 -11.41 -13.41 29.39
CA ALA A 21 -12.71 -13.70 28.76
C ALA A 21 -13.87 -13.16 29.59
N SER A 22 -13.81 -13.27 30.91
CA SER A 22 -14.83 -12.73 31.83
C SER A 22 -14.85 -11.21 31.85
N LEU A 23 -13.67 -10.55 31.85
CA LEU A 23 -13.54 -9.09 31.72
C LEU A 23 -14.06 -8.58 30.37
N ALA A 24 -13.75 -9.24 29.28
CA ALA A 24 -14.26 -8.90 27.96
C ALA A 24 -15.80 -9.06 27.89
N THR A 25 -16.34 -10.09 28.55
CA THR A 25 -17.79 -10.31 28.63
C THR A 25 -18.48 -9.26 29.48
N ALA A 26 -17.90 -8.91 30.63
CA ALA A 26 -18.41 -7.86 31.52
C ALA A 26 -18.38 -6.48 30.83
N LEU A 27 -17.31 -6.15 30.13
CA LEU A 27 -17.20 -4.91 29.32
C LEU A 27 -18.23 -4.85 28.19
N ARG A 28 -18.53 -5.99 27.54
CA ARG A 28 -19.59 -6.08 26.52
C ARG A 28 -20.98 -5.86 27.13
N ALA A 29 -21.25 -6.46 28.27
CA ALA A 29 -22.52 -6.29 28.97
C ALA A 29 -22.72 -4.84 29.46
N LEU A 30 -21.68 -4.25 30.05
CA LEU A 30 -21.68 -2.85 30.47
C LEU A 30 -21.85 -1.89 29.29
N ALA A 31 -21.15 -2.13 28.20
CA ALA A 31 -21.26 -1.33 26.99
C ALA A 31 -22.65 -1.47 26.31
N ALA A 32 -23.25 -2.66 26.36
CA ALA A 32 -24.60 -2.88 25.82
C ALA A 32 -25.69 -2.09 26.62
N VAL A 33 -25.46 -1.89 27.92
CA VAL A 33 -26.37 -1.15 28.78
C VAL A 33 -26.16 0.37 28.66
N LEU A 34 -24.92 0.83 28.55
CA LEU A 34 -24.55 2.25 28.60
C LEU A 34 -24.65 2.97 27.24
N VAL A 35 -24.78 2.26 26.13
CA VAL A 35 -24.78 2.86 24.78
C VAL A 35 -26.20 2.89 24.20
N PRO A 36 -26.77 4.06 23.94
CA PRO A 36 -28.11 4.18 23.36
C PRO A 36 -28.19 3.53 21.98
N ARG A 37 -29.34 2.97 21.65
CA ARG A 37 -29.61 2.30 20.35
C ARG A 37 -29.73 3.28 19.16
N ARG A 38 -29.77 4.59 19.38
CA ARG A 38 -29.93 5.60 18.33
C ARG A 38 -28.58 6.18 17.93
N HIS A 39 -28.39 6.39 16.62
CA HIS A 39 -27.25 7.11 16.08
C HIS A 39 -27.27 8.56 16.59
N ALA A 40 -26.47 8.89 17.58
CA ALA A 40 -26.16 10.28 17.86
C ALA A 40 -25.26 10.81 16.75
N ALA A 41 -25.52 12.01 16.27
CA ALA A 41 -24.60 12.69 15.35
C ALA A 41 -23.20 12.72 15.96
N PRO A 42 -22.13 12.50 15.14
CA PRO A 42 -20.78 12.51 15.66
C PRO A 42 -20.47 13.85 16.32
N THR A 43 -19.78 13.79 17.45
CA THR A 43 -19.33 15.02 18.13
C THR A 43 -18.36 15.74 17.21
N PRO A 44 -18.57 17.04 16.92
CA PRO A 44 -17.64 17.77 16.06
C PRO A 44 -16.22 17.71 16.61
N PRO A 45 -15.20 17.62 15.73
CA PRO A 45 -13.82 17.60 16.17
C PRO A 45 -13.45 18.90 16.88
N VAL A 46 -12.65 18.81 17.93
CA VAL A 46 -12.03 19.95 18.57
C VAL A 46 -10.66 20.12 17.95
N ALA A 47 -10.39 21.29 17.37
CA ALA A 47 -9.07 21.57 16.82
C ALA A 47 -8.03 21.53 17.95
N GLY A 48 -7.09 20.59 17.90
CA GLY A 48 -5.88 20.62 18.72
C GLY A 48 -4.94 21.70 18.21
N ASP A 49 -4.09 22.18 19.08
CA ASP A 49 -3.01 23.14 18.76
C ASP A 49 -1.65 22.45 18.52
N GLY A 50 -1.61 21.14 18.66
CA GLY A 50 -0.42 20.31 18.54
C GLY A 50 -0.07 19.91 17.10
N PRO A 51 0.86 18.97 16.93
CA PRO A 51 1.36 18.56 15.65
C PRO A 51 0.33 17.77 14.83
N VAL A 52 0.58 17.64 13.53
CA VAL A 52 0.00 16.57 12.70
C VAL A 52 0.71 15.27 13.05
N VAL A 53 -0.05 14.17 13.12
CA VAL A 53 0.49 12.83 13.35
C VAL A 53 0.27 11.97 12.10
N LEU A 54 1.34 11.45 11.54
CA LEU A 54 1.34 10.47 10.48
C LEU A 54 1.33 9.07 11.09
N VAL A 55 0.38 8.23 10.69
CA VAL A 55 0.23 6.85 11.19
C VAL A 55 0.59 5.88 10.07
N LEU A 56 1.65 5.10 10.28
CA LEU A 56 2.12 4.08 9.36
C LEU A 56 1.70 2.67 9.84
N PRO A 57 1.34 1.75 8.93
CA PRO A 57 0.96 0.40 9.31
C PRO A 57 2.11 -0.39 9.93
N VAL A 58 3.20 -0.52 9.22
CA VAL A 58 4.37 -1.36 9.57
C VAL A 58 5.65 -0.68 9.12
N LEU A 59 6.73 -0.84 9.87
CA LEU A 59 8.09 -0.43 9.48
C LEU A 59 9.11 -1.38 10.13
N PRO A 60 10.07 -1.98 9.38
CA PRO A 60 10.20 -1.91 7.92
C PRO A 60 9.23 -2.86 7.20
N ASP A 61 8.94 -2.59 5.93
CA ASP A 61 8.19 -3.45 5.02
C ASP A 61 8.65 -3.20 3.57
N LEU A 62 8.99 -4.28 2.85
CA LEU A 62 9.50 -4.23 1.47
C LEU A 62 8.49 -3.64 0.48
N SER A 63 7.20 -3.80 0.75
CA SER A 63 6.13 -3.35 -0.13
C SER A 63 5.75 -1.88 0.08
N HIS A 64 6.27 -1.21 1.12
CA HIS A 64 5.90 0.15 1.50
C HIS A 64 6.97 1.21 1.26
N THR A 65 8.00 0.94 0.46
CA THR A 65 9.10 1.89 0.20
C THR A 65 8.61 3.24 -0.33
N PHE A 66 7.58 3.25 -1.16
CA PHE A 66 6.96 4.45 -1.69
C PHE A 66 6.31 5.32 -0.58
N VAL A 67 5.72 4.69 0.45
CA VAL A 67 5.18 5.40 1.62
C VAL A 67 6.32 6.07 2.37
N TYR A 68 7.43 5.37 2.56
CA TYR A 68 8.58 5.90 3.30
C TYR A 68 9.21 7.09 2.59
N ARG A 69 9.34 7.03 1.25
CA ARG A 69 9.81 8.17 0.42
C ARG A 69 8.91 9.39 0.60
N GLU A 70 7.60 9.21 0.54
CA GLU A 70 6.63 10.30 0.74
C GLU A 70 6.74 10.87 2.17
N VAL A 71 6.80 10.01 3.19
CA VAL A 71 6.92 10.44 4.60
C VAL A 71 8.22 11.21 4.84
N LEU A 72 9.34 10.78 4.24
CA LEU A 72 10.61 11.52 4.30
C LEU A 72 10.49 12.90 3.61
N ALA A 73 9.82 12.98 2.45
CA ALA A 73 9.57 14.25 1.78
C ALA A 73 8.66 15.17 2.60
N LEU A 74 7.64 14.62 3.27
CA LEU A 74 6.80 15.36 4.20
C LEU A 74 7.61 15.88 5.39
N ARG A 75 8.50 15.06 5.97
CA ARG A 75 9.36 15.43 7.10
C ARG A 75 10.34 16.55 6.75
N ARG A 76 10.89 16.55 5.53
CA ARG A 76 11.75 17.67 5.07
C ARG A 76 10.98 19.00 5.04
N ARG A 77 9.68 18.97 4.70
CA ARG A 77 8.81 20.16 4.65
C ARG A 77 8.23 20.54 6.00
N ARG A 78 7.90 19.55 6.80
CA ARG A 78 7.21 19.70 8.08
C ARG A 78 7.91 18.88 9.17
N PRO A 79 9.06 19.34 9.65
CA PRO A 79 9.82 18.65 10.70
C PRO A 79 9.09 18.60 12.05
N ASP A 80 8.05 19.43 12.22
CA ASP A 80 7.16 19.46 13.39
C ASP A 80 6.15 18.29 13.40
N TRP A 81 5.93 17.57 12.30
CA TRP A 81 4.99 16.45 12.25
C TRP A 81 5.57 15.20 12.92
N HIS A 82 4.74 14.49 13.64
CA HIS A 82 5.11 13.26 14.35
C HIS A 82 4.75 12.03 13.53
N ILE A 83 5.54 10.97 13.67
CA ILE A 83 5.30 9.71 12.97
C ILE A 83 5.11 8.61 14.01
N VAL A 84 4.01 7.88 13.92
CA VAL A 84 3.70 6.71 14.73
C VAL A 84 3.57 5.49 13.83
N VAL A 85 4.23 4.39 14.18
CA VAL A 85 4.17 3.12 13.49
C VAL A 85 3.37 2.13 14.34
N LEU A 86 2.36 1.51 13.75
CA LEU A 86 1.48 0.59 14.48
C LEU A 86 2.14 -0.76 14.76
N ALA A 87 3.04 -1.21 13.89
CA ALA A 87 3.76 -2.48 14.07
C ALA A 87 5.23 -2.40 13.66
N ASP A 88 6.11 -2.97 14.49
CA ASP A 88 7.50 -3.26 14.11
C ASP A 88 7.57 -4.62 13.42
N ASN A 89 8.40 -4.72 12.37
CA ASN A 89 8.72 -5.97 11.68
C ASN A 89 10.24 -6.18 11.68
N PRO A 90 10.83 -6.62 12.80
CA PRO A 90 12.29 -6.71 12.95
C PRO A 90 12.96 -7.70 12.00
N ASN A 91 12.19 -8.64 11.43
CA ASN A 91 12.70 -9.66 10.51
C ASN A 91 12.64 -9.25 9.04
N ALA A 92 12.03 -8.10 8.71
CA ALA A 92 12.00 -7.63 7.34
C ALA A 92 13.35 -7.01 6.93
N PRO A 93 13.80 -7.22 5.69
CA PRO A 93 14.94 -6.50 5.15
C PRO A 93 14.74 -4.99 5.26
N VAL A 94 15.80 -4.27 5.64
CA VAL A 94 15.75 -2.82 5.87
C VAL A 94 16.25 -2.10 4.61
N HIS A 95 15.38 -1.39 3.94
CA HIS A 95 15.75 -0.47 2.85
C HIS A 95 16.37 0.82 3.38
N ALA A 96 17.07 1.56 2.53
CA ALA A 96 17.69 2.83 2.86
C ALA A 96 16.66 3.83 3.46
N GLU A 97 15.50 3.95 2.83
CA GLU A 97 14.41 4.83 3.27
C GLU A 97 13.85 4.41 4.65
N ALA A 98 13.73 3.10 4.89
CA ALA A 98 13.28 2.60 6.20
C ALA A 98 14.35 2.82 7.28
N ALA A 99 15.64 2.67 6.94
CA ALA A 99 16.75 2.94 7.86
C ALA A 99 16.80 4.42 8.24
N GLU A 100 16.61 5.34 7.28
CA GLU A 100 16.56 6.78 7.50
C GLU A 100 15.36 7.20 8.35
N LEU A 101 14.21 6.55 8.14
CA LEU A 101 12.97 6.87 8.84
C LEU A 101 12.92 6.32 10.27
N ARG A 102 13.53 5.15 10.52
CA ARG A 102 13.43 4.42 11.79
C ARG A 102 13.78 5.23 13.05
N PRO A 103 14.83 6.07 13.09
CA PRO A 103 15.13 6.90 14.26
C PRO A 103 14.13 8.04 14.47
N GLN A 104 13.29 8.36 13.52
CA GLN A 104 12.34 9.46 13.52
C GLN A 104 10.92 9.05 13.93
N VAL A 105 10.68 7.76 14.15
CA VAL A 105 9.34 7.21 14.43
C VAL A 105 9.17 6.80 15.88
N ARG A 106 7.92 6.75 16.32
CA ARG A 106 7.52 6.12 17.59
C ARG A 106 6.67 4.89 17.26
N TYR A 107 7.05 3.75 17.82
CA TYR A 107 6.23 2.55 17.68
C TYR A 107 5.09 2.53 18.70
N LEU A 108 3.95 1.96 18.29
CA LEU A 108 2.86 1.69 19.21
C LEU A 108 3.33 0.62 20.22
N PRO A 109 3.33 0.88 21.53
CA PRO A 109 3.78 -0.07 22.50
C PRO A 109 2.87 -1.31 22.50
N ARG A 110 3.43 -2.49 22.81
CA ARG A 110 2.63 -3.72 22.97
C ARG A 110 2.05 -3.76 24.39
N ASP A 111 0.73 -3.77 24.46
CA ASP A 111 0.04 -3.80 25.74
C ASP A 111 -0.32 -5.22 26.18
N GLY A 112 -0.44 -5.42 27.49
CA GLY A 112 -1.00 -6.65 28.04
C GLY A 112 -2.53 -6.57 28.10
N ILE A 113 -3.20 -7.75 28.15
CA ILE A 113 -4.67 -7.84 28.18
C ILE A 113 -5.30 -6.96 29.30
N VAL A 114 -4.67 -6.94 30.48
CA VAL A 114 -5.17 -6.16 31.62
C VAL A 114 -5.08 -4.66 31.36
N GLY A 115 -3.94 -4.19 30.85
CA GLY A 115 -3.76 -2.78 30.50
C GLY A 115 -4.75 -2.32 29.43
N ALA A 116 -4.94 -3.15 28.41
CA ALA A 116 -5.89 -2.87 27.34
C ALA A 116 -7.35 -2.82 27.82
N ALA A 117 -7.76 -3.75 28.69
CA ALA A 117 -9.09 -3.76 29.30
C ALA A 117 -9.34 -2.51 30.16
N PHE A 118 -8.34 -2.11 30.95
CA PHE A 118 -8.39 -0.90 31.77
C PHE A 118 -8.55 0.37 30.90
N ARG A 119 -7.75 0.49 29.82
CA ARG A 119 -7.86 1.63 28.88
C ARG A 119 -9.22 1.66 28.20
N ALA A 120 -9.65 0.52 27.66
CA ALA A 120 -10.97 0.42 27.02
C ALA A 120 -12.09 0.83 27.99
N GLY A 121 -12.05 0.35 29.24
CA GLY A 121 -13.00 0.72 30.29
C GLY A 121 -13.00 2.23 30.56
N ARG A 122 -11.83 2.83 30.73
CA ARG A 122 -11.69 4.29 30.96
C ARG A 122 -12.28 5.10 29.79
N TRP A 123 -11.98 4.73 28.53
CA TRP A 123 -12.51 5.44 27.38
C TRP A 123 -14.00 5.23 27.17
N LEU A 124 -14.55 4.03 27.45
CA LEU A 124 -15.98 3.75 27.36
C LEU A 124 -16.82 4.59 28.33
N LEU A 125 -16.25 5.04 29.45
CA LEU A 125 -16.90 5.99 30.34
C LEU A 125 -17.03 7.39 29.74
N THR A 126 -16.27 7.73 28.71
CA THR A 126 -16.34 9.01 28.03
C THR A 126 -17.46 9.02 26.97
N ARG A 127 -17.97 10.20 26.60
CA ARG A 127 -18.92 10.36 25.50
C ARG A 127 -18.35 9.81 24.19
N ARG A 128 -17.08 10.10 23.87
CA ARG A 128 -16.41 9.71 22.63
C ARG A 128 -16.12 8.21 22.56
N GLY A 129 -15.81 7.59 23.68
CA GLY A 129 -15.69 6.13 23.74
C GLY A 129 -17.01 5.43 23.46
N ARG A 130 -18.13 5.98 23.96
CA ARG A 130 -19.48 5.48 23.63
C ARG A 130 -19.84 5.69 22.17
N GLU A 131 -19.42 6.81 21.55
CA GLU A 131 -19.59 7.04 20.11
C GLU A 131 -18.81 6.02 19.26
N LEU A 132 -17.55 5.74 19.62
CA LEU A 132 -16.75 4.73 18.96
C LEU A 132 -17.38 3.34 19.06
N PHE A 133 -17.84 2.98 20.25
CA PHE A 133 -18.53 1.71 20.49
C PHE A 133 -19.83 1.60 19.68
N ALA A 134 -20.64 2.67 19.65
CA ALA A 134 -21.87 2.73 18.85
C ALA A 134 -21.59 2.58 17.36
N LEU A 135 -20.48 3.17 16.85
CA LEU A 135 -20.04 3.03 15.47
C LEU A 135 -19.77 1.56 15.12
N TYR A 136 -18.95 0.85 15.92
CA TYR A 136 -18.67 -0.56 15.69
C TYR A 136 -19.92 -1.44 15.82
N ARG A 137 -20.82 -1.11 16.76
CA ARG A 137 -22.07 -1.83 16.91
C ARG A 137 -23.00 -1.66 15.71
N ALA A 138 -23.08 -0.46 15.16
CA ALA A 138 -23.91 -0.18 13.98
C ALA A 138 -23.46 -0.97 12.74
N HIS A 139 -22.16 -1.29 12.66
CA HIS A 139 -21.57 -2.06 11.56
C HIS A 139 -21.42 -3.56 11.89
N GLY A 140 -22.04 -4.05 12.96
CA GLY A 140 -22.03 -5.47 13.34
C GLY A 140 -20.71 -5.99 13.89
N ASP A 141 -19.75 -5.12 14.24
CA ASP A 141 -18.36 -5.51 14.52
C ASP A 141 -17.86 -5.13 15.93
N VAL A 142 -18.75 -5.11 16.93
CA VAL A 142 -18.33 -4.91 18.33
C VAL A 142 -17.36 -6.00 18.79
N GLY A 143 -17.54 -7.21 18.28
CA GLY A 143 -16.64 -8.32 18.55
C GLY A 143 -15.21 -8.03 18.12
N ALA A 144 -14.99 -7.30 17.02
CA ALA A 144 -13.67 -6.90 16.58
C ALA A 144 -13.05 -5.84 17.50
N LEU A 145 -13.84 -4.87 18.00
CA LEU A 145 -13.34 -3.82 18.88
C LEU A 145 -12.92 -4.34 20.26
N LEU A 146 -13.70 -5.27 20.83
CA LEU A 146 -13.49 -5.81 22.19
C LEU A 146 -12.92 -7.24 22.20
N GLY A 147 -12.75 -7.79 21.10
CA GLY A 147 -12.32 -9.02 20.52
C GLY A 147 -11.90 -10.25 21.23
N LYS A 148 -12.01 -11.34 20.46
CA LYS A 148 -11.48 -12.67 20.79
C LYS A 148 -9.96 -12.83 20.52
N HIS A 149 -9.34 -11.87 19.82
CA HIS A 149 -7.93 -11.92 19.47
C HIS A 149 -7.09 -11.20 20.54
N PRO A 150 -5.91 -11.73 20.87
CA PRO A 150 -5.02 -11.05 21.79
C PRO A 150 -4.64 -9.68 21.24
N LEU A 151 -4.68 -8.66 22.09
CA LEU A 151 -4.30 -7.28 21.81
C LEU A 151 -2.81 -7.12 21.39
N ARG A 152 -2.13 -8.23 21.14
CA ARG A 152 -0.81 -8.30 20.52
C ARG A 152 -0.85 -8.22 18.99
N ASP A 153 -2.02 -8.47 18.36
CA ASP A 153 -2.17 -8.27 16.90
C ASP A 153 -2.28 -6.77 16.63
N PRO A 154 -1.33 -6.16 15.91
CA PRO A 154 -1.38 -4.75 15.55
C PRO A 154 -2.62 -4.38 14.72
N ARG A 155 -3.23 -5.38 14.07
CA ARG A 155 -4.46 -5.22 13.28
C ARG A 155 -5.72 -5.09 14.13
N HIS A 156 -5.62 -5.38 15.43
CA HIS A 156 -6.79 -5.34 16.30
C HIS A 156 -7.32 -3.91 16.48
N PRO A 157 -8.61 -3.64 16.20
CA PRO A 157 -9.19 -2.29 16.30
C PRO A 157 -9.09 -1.67 17.70
N GLY A 158 -9.01 -2.50 18.75
CA GLY A 158 -8.80 -2.06 20.14
C GLY A 158 -7.49 -1.30 20.37
N ASN A 159 -6.52 -1.40 19.46
CA ASN A 159 -5.31 -0.57 19.47
C ASN A 159 -5.62 0.93 19.29
N ALA A 160 -6.84 1.29 18.88
CA ALA A 160 -7.31 2.66 18.87
C ALA A 160 -7.24 3.31 20.26
N PHE A 161 -7.55 2.56 21.34
CA PHE A 161 -7.46 3.07 22.71
C PHE A 161 -6.01 3.34 23.11
N LEU A 162 -5.09 2.46 22.69
CA LEU A 162 -3.66 2.60 22.96
C LEU A 162 -3.07 3.77 22.18
N LEU A 163 -3.41 3.89 20.89
CA LEU A 163 -2.98 5.00 20.07
C LEU A 163 -3.53 6.34 20.60
N ALA A 164 -4.79 6.38 21.03
CA ALA A 164 -5.36 7.58 21.62
C ALA A 164 -4.62 8.01 22.90
N ASP A 165 -4.27 7.08 23.77
CA ASP A 165 -3.48 7.37 24.98
C ASP A 165 -2.08 7.89 24.66
N GLN A 166 -1.43 7.33 23.65
CA GLN A 166 -0.11 7.77 23.20
C GLN A 166 -0.14 9.17 22.60
N LEU A 167 -1.21 9.51 21.89
CA LEU A 167 -1.36 10.79 21.20
C LEU A 167 -1.95 11.89 22.07
N ALA A 168 -2.72 11.55 23.12
CA ALA A 168 -3.39 12.55 23.97
C ALA A 168 -2.44 13.64 24.52
N PRO A 169 -1.24 13.32 25.00
CA PRO A 169 -0.29 14.35 25.48
C PRO A 169 0.18 15.32 24.39
N LEU A 170 0.17 14.90 23.13
CA LEU A 170 0.58 15.71 21.99
C LEU A 170 -0.49 16.71 21.56
N ARG A 171 -1.76 16.51 21.98
CA ARG A 171 -2.90 17.32 21.55
C ARG A 171 -2.95 17.52 20.03
N PRO A 172 -2.89 16.44 19.20
CA PRO A 172 -2.69 16.58 17.76
C PRO A 172 -3.83 17.37 17.14
N ARG A 173 -3.51 18.21 16.15
CA ARG A 173 -4.51 18.95 15.38
C ARG A 173 -5.09 18.11 14.24
N HIS A 174 -4.39 17.06 13.81
CA HIS A 174 -4.80 16.16 12.75
C HIS A 174 -4.08 14.81 12.83
N VAL A 175 -4.77 13.73 12.42
CA VAL A 175 -4.19 12.40 12.26
C VAL A 175 -4.33 11.97 10.80
N HIS A 176 -3.21 11.71 10.10
CA HIS A 176 -3.20 11.18 8.75
C HIS A 176 -2.70 9.73 8.76
N VAL A 177 -3.44 8.80 8.15
CA VAL A 177 -3.10 7.38 8.14
C VAL A 177 -2.86 6.86 6.75
N TYR A 178 -1.85 6.02 6.62
CA TYR A 178 -1.52 5.29 5.40
C TYR A 178 -2.18 3.89 5.40
N ALA A 179 -2.78 3.53 4.28
CA ALA A 179 -3.67 2.40 4.01
C ALA A 179 -5.08 2.56 4.59
N SER A 180 -6.08 2.17 3.78
CA SER A 180 -7.51 2.28 4.13
C SER A 180 -8.04 1.08 4.92
N THR A 181 -7.23 0.03 5.08
CA THR A 181 -7.58 -1.22 5.74
C THR A 181 -7.55 -1.10 7.27
N TRP A 182 -6.98 -2.06 7.98
CA TRP A 182 -6.89 -2.10 9.43
C TRP A 182 -6.19 -0.88 10.08
N PRO A 183 -5.15 -0.25 9.47
CA PRO A 183 -4.53 0.93 10.08
C PRO A 183 -5.51 2.09 10.20
N ALA A 184 -6.38 2.26 9.19
CA ALA A 184 -7.40 3.29 9.22
C ALA A 184 -8.50 3.00 10.27
N ASN A 185 -8.77 1.74 10.62
CA ASN A 185 -9.67 1.41 11.74
C ASN A 185 -9.09 1.91 13.06
N VAL A 186 -7.80 1.67 13.29
CA VAL A 186 -7.08 2.09 14.50
C VAL A 186 -6.99 3.62 14.57
N ALA A 187 -6.59 4.27 13.47
CA ALA A 187 -6.43 5.73 13.41
C ALA A 187 -7.78 6.47 13.53
N MET A 188 -8.82 6.02 12.82
CA MET A 188 -10.18 6.57 12.96
C MET A 188 -10.69 6.43 14.38
N GLY A 189 -10.47 5.27 15.02
CA GLY A 189 -10.84 5.04 16.40
C GLY A 189 -10.15 6.01 17.35
N ALA A 190 -8.83 6.15 17.25
CA ALA A 190 -8.04 7.05 18.06
C ALA A 190 -8.45 8.52 17.84
N ALA A 191 -8.63 8.93 16.59
CA ALA A 191 -9.09 10.28 16.24
C ALA A 191 -10.49 10.58 16.81
N THR A 192 -11.41 9.58 16.76
CA THR A 192 -12.74 9.69 17.38
C THR A 192 -12.64 9.88 18.90
N LEU A 193 -11.80 9.09 19.57
CA LEU A 193 -11.59 9.20 21.03
C LEU A 193 -11.00 10.55 21.43
N LEU A 194 -10.03 11.05 20.69
CA LEU A 194 -9.40 12.35 20.92
C LEU A 194 -10.27 13.53 20.45
N GLY A 195 -11.19 13.28 19.51
CA GLY A 195 -12.01 14.28 18.86
C GLY A 195 -11.24 15.19 17.94
N VAL A 196 -10.29 14.65 17.24
CA VAL A 196 -9.51 15.37 16.25
C VAL A 196 -9.86 14.90 14.83
N PRO A 197 -9.72 15.76 13.81
CA PRO A 197 -9.94 15.35 12.43
C PRO A 197 -8.90 14.32 12.01
N PHE A 198 -9.29 13.44 11.09
CA PHE A 198 -8.37 12.50 10.48
C PHE A 198 -8.55 12.43 8.96
N SER A 199 -7.54 11.93 8.25
CA SER A 199 -7.58 11.67 6.82
C SER A 199 -6.85 10.37 6.49
N ILE A 200 -7.13 9.83 5.31
CA ILE A 200 -6.64 8.52 4.87
C ILE A 200 -5.95 8.66 3.52
N SER A 201 -4.83 7.97 3.33
CA SER A 201 -4.24 7.68 2.01
C SER A 201 -4.41 6.20 1.68
N SER A 202 -5.03 5.89 0.53
CA SER A 202 -5.18 4.56 -0.04
C SER A 202 -4.56 4.51 -1.43
N TYR A 203 -3.99 3.38 -1.81
CA TYR A 203 -3.15 3.31 -3.00
C TYR A 203 -3.68 2.41 -4.10
N VAL A 204 -4.49 1.42 -3.74
CA VAL A 204 -5.01 0.41 -4.65
C VAL A 204 -6.47 0.13 -4.35
N ASP A 205 -7.25 -0.05 -5.41
CA ASP A 205 -8.70 -0.22 -5.30
C ASP A 205 -9.11 -1.57 -4.71
N PHE A 206 -8.24 -2.60 -4.75
CA PHE A 206 -8.56 -3.86 -4.12
C PHE A 206 -8.66 -3.75 -2.59
N GLU A 207 -8.04 -2.74 -1.96
CA GLU A 207 -8.27 -2.44 -0.55
C GLU A 207 -9.76 -2.24 -0.23
N PHE A 208 -10.55 -1.81 -1.21
CA PHE A 208 -12.00 -1.58 -1.07
C PHE A 208 -12.81 -2.87 -1.23
N ALA A 209 -12.25 -3.92 -1.84
CA ALA A 209 -12.90 -5.20 -2.07
C ALA A 209 -12.96 -6.08 -0.81
N TYR A 210 -12.02 -5.92 0.10
CA TYR A 210 -12.13 -6.54 1.41
C TYR A 210 -13.28 -5.90 2.15
N ALA A 211 -14.35 -6.69 2.43
CA ALA A 211 -15.58 -6.25 3.07
C ALA A 211 -15.30 -5.46 4.36
N HIS A 212 -15.07 -4.19 4.18
CA HIS A 212 -14.78 -3.29 5.28
C HIS A 212 -16.09 -2.73 5.78
N ALA A 213 -16.68 -3.39 6.74
CA ALA A 213 -17.87 -2.90 7.42
C ALA A 213 -17.75 -1.40 7.80
N LEU A 214 -16.51 -0.94 8.02
CA LEU A 214 -16.23 0.45 8.38
C LEU A 214 -15.80 1.34 7.18
N LEU A 215 -15.76 0.85 5.94
CA LEU A 215 -15.29 1.66 4.81
C LEU A 215 -16.17 2.91 4.60
N ALA A 216 -17.48 2.74 4.61
CA ALA A 216 -18.43 3.86 4.54
C ALA A 216 -18.21 4.89 5.66
N ALA A 217 -17.99 4.42 6.88
CA ALA A 217 -17.70 5.29 8.02
C ALA A 217 -16.36 6.04 7.84
N LYS A 218 -15.34 5.38 7.31
CA LYS A 218 -14.04 6.01 7.01
C LYS A 218 -14.20 7.13 5.98
N VAL A 219 -14.88 6.86 4.87
CA VAL A 219 -15.10 7.83 3.79
C VAL A 219 -15.92 9.03 4.29
N THR A 220 -17.00 8.80 5.06
CA THR A 220 -17.89 9.87 5.53
C THR A 220 -17.31 10.69 6.67
N ARG A 221 -16.48 10.10 7.53
CA ARG A 221 -15.92 10.76 8.72
C ARG A 221 -14.54 11.37 8.48
N ALA A 222 -13.77 10.85 7.52
CA ALA A 222 -12.48 11.43 7.18
C ALA A 222 -12.65 12.86 6.63
N ARG A 223 -11.75 13.76 6.99
CA ARG A 223 -11.69 15.10 6.42
C ARG A 223 -11.47 15.04 4.91
N PHE A 224 -10.62 14.13 4.48
CA PHE A 224 -10.45 13.71 3.08
C PHE A 224 -9.95 12.25 3.02
N PHE A 225 -10.22 11.61 1.91
CA PHE A 225 -9.78 10.27 1.60
C PHE A 225 -8.95 10.33 0.30
N ARG A 226 -7.63 10.47 0.42
CA ARG A 226 -6.73 10.51 -0.74
C ARG A 226 -6.63 9.14 -1.37
N VAL A 227 -6.64 9.10 -2.69
CA VAL A 227 -6.38 7.92 -3.51
C VAL A 227 -5.21 8.15 -4.45
N GLY A 228 -4.52 7.05 -4.82
CA GLY A 228 -3.33 7.11 -5.66
C GLY A 228 -3.61 7.28 -7.15
N THR A 229 -4.85 7.08 -7.62
CA THR A 229 -5.20 7.13 -9.05
C THR A 229 -6.65 7.56 -9.24
N ALA A 230 -6.99 8.09 -10.42
CA ALA A 230 -8.36 8.41 -10.79
C ALA A 230 -9.23 7.14 -10.84
N HIS A 231 -8.67 6.02 -11.32
CA HIS A 231 -9.33 4.71 -11.27
C HIS A 231 -9.75 4.34 -9.83
N CYS A 232 -8.86 4.49 -8.86
CA CYS A 232 -9.19 4.24 -7.45
C CYS A 232 -10.32 5.15 -6.96
N ARG A 233 -10.33 6.43 -7.37
CA ARG A 233 -11.40 7.37 -7.04
C ARG A 233 -12.74 6.92 -7.59
N GLU A 234 -12.80 6.54 -8.86
CA GLU A 234 -14.02 6.06 -9.51
C GLU A 234 -14.54 4.80 -8.81
N ARG A 235 -13.65 3.84 -8.51
CA ARG A 235 -14.01 2.62 -7.79
C ARG A 235 -14.56 2.89 -6.40
N LEU A 236 -13.96 3.83 -5.66
CA LEU A 236 -14.43 4.21 -4.32
C LEU A 236 -15.80 4.90 -4.40
N LEU A 237 -16.01 5.79 -5.37
CA LEU A 237 -17.29 6.48 -5.58
C LEU A 237 -18.42 5.55 -6.05
N ALA A 238 -18.08 4.47 -6.74
CA ALA A 238 -19.05 3.45 -7.19
C ALA A 238 -19.58 2.56 -6.04
N LEU A 239 -18.98 2.63 -4.85
CA LEU A 239 -19.46 1.84 -3.72
C LEU A 239 -20.80 2.39 -3.18
N PRO A 240 -21.76 1.50 -2.78
CA PRO A 240 -23.13 1.89 -2.41
C PRO A 240 -23.23 2.93 -1.29
N HIS A 241 -22.18 3.08 -0.49
CA HIS A 241 -22.16 3.94 0.70
C HIS A 241 -21.24 5.15 0.61
N ALA A 242 -20.53 5.33 -0.53
CA ALA A 242 -19.60 6.45 -0.67
C ALA A 242 -20.31 7.81 -0.91
N GLY A 243 -21.57 7.78 -1.37
CA GLY A 243 -22.46 8.93 -1.51
C GLY A 243 -21.93 10.09 -2.40
N ALA A 244 -22.82 10.90 -2.94
CA ALA A 244 -22.46 12.05 -3.79
C ALA A 244 -21.61 13.12 -3.08
N THR A 245 -21.71 13.21 -1.74
CA THR A 245 -20.94 14.15 -0.92
C THR A 245 -19.44 13.79 -0.78
N ALA A 246 -19.05 12.54 -1.06
CA ALA A 246 -17.66 12.09 -0.97
C ALA A 246 -16.80 12.57 -2.15
N ALA A 247 -17.40 12.92 -3.30
CA ALA A 247 -16.65 13.27 -4.52
C ALA A 247 -15.68 14.45 -4.33
N THR A 248 -16.07 15.47 -3.57
CA THR A 248 -15.25 16.66 -3.30
C THR A 248 -14.17 16.41 -2.26
N ARG A 249 -14.23 15.29 -1.53
CA ARG A 249 -13.35 14.94 -0.42
C ARG A 249 -12.37 13.81 -0.76
N ILE A 250 -12.29 13.40 -2.04
CA ILE A 250 -11.42 12.33 -2.51
C ILE A 250 -10.39 12.90 -3.49
N PRO A 251 -9.32 13.57 -3.00
CA PRO A 251 -8.26 14.05 -3.87
C PRO A 251 -7.48 12.88 -4.46
N VAL A 252 -7.09 12.99 -5.73
CA VAL A 252 -6.15 12.10 -6.40
C VAL A 252 -4.76 12.71 -6.27
N VAL A 253 -3.89 12.03 -5.51
CA VAL A 253 -2.48 12.40 -5.39
C VAL A 253 -1.68 11.13 -5.59
N LEU A 254 -0.94 11.06 -6.69
CA LEU A 254 -0.12 9.93 -7.08
C LEU A 254 0.96 9.61 -6.03
N LEU A 255 1.60 8.45 -6.18
CA LEU A 255 2.78 8.08 -5.40
C LEU A 255 4.03 8.63 -6.08
N GLY A 256 4.85 9.36 -5.32
CA GLY A 256 6.04 10.01 -5.86
C GLY A 256 7.27 9.12 -5.91
N LEU A 257 8.19 9.51 -6.80
CA LEU A 257 9.57 9.03 -6.85
C LEU A 257 10.51 10.15 -6.44
N ASP A 258 11.60 9.79 -5.76
CA ASP A 258 12.75 10.69 -5.57
C ASP A 258 13.52 10.76 -6.88
N LEU A 259 13.13 11.69 -7.75
CA LEU A 259 13.65 11.79 -9.11
C LEU A 259 15.13 12.13 -9.18
N ALA A 260 15.73 12.70 -8.13
CA ALA A 260 17.17 12.95 -8.07
C ALA A 260 17.99 11.66 -8.17
N ASN A 261 17.42 10.56 -7.72
CA ASN A 261 18.06 9.24 -7.79
C ASN A 261 17.85 8.52 -9.14
N TRP A 262 17.04 9.08 -10.07
CA TRP A 262 16.65 8.42 -11.35
C TRP A 262 17.12 9.22 -12.56
N GLN A 263 18.44 9.35 -12.70
CA GLN A 263 19.06 10.02 -13.84
C GLN A 263 18.87 9.20 -15.14
N GLN A 264 18.67 9.91 -16.25
CA GLN A 264 18.48 9.28 -17.56
C GLN A 264 19.66 8.36 -17.92
N ARG A 265 19.34 7.18 -18.44
CA ARG A 265 20.35 6.27 -19.01
C ARG A 265 21.00 6.87 -20.26
N THR A 266 22.23 6.54 -20.51
CA THR A 266 23.00 7.04 -21.66
C THR A 266 22.69 6.27 -22.94
N ALA A 267 22.58 4.93 -22.87
CA ALA A 267 22.23 4.09 -24.03
C ALA A 267 21.70 2.71 -23.56
N PRO A 268 20.76 2.09 -24.32
CA PRO A 268 20.37 0.69 -24.14
C PRO A 268 21.47 -0.24 -24.64
N ARG A 269 21.49 -1.51 -24.22
CA ARG A 269 22.40 -2.52 -24.73
C ARG A 269 22.15 -2.84 -26.20
N GLY A 270 20.90 -2.87 -26.60
CA GLY A 270 20.49 -3.17 -27.97
C GLY A 270 20.56 -4.65 -28.32
N ASP A 271 20.63 -5.55 -27.34
CA ASP A 271 20.67 -7.00 -27.50
C ASP A 271 19.32 -7.70 -27.21
N GLY A 272 18.26 -6.93 -27.03
CA GLY A 272 16.91 -7.43 -26.71
C GLY A 272 16.72 -7.78 -25.24
N THR A 273 17.50 -7.16 -24.33
CA THR A 273 17.35 -7.41 -22.89
C THR A 273 16.05 -6.83 -22.35
N ILE A 274 15.15 -7.72 -21.90
CA ILE A 274 13.89 -7.42 -21.20
C ILE A 274 14.10 -7.62 -19.70
N VAL A 275 13.66 -6.67 -18.89
CA VAL A 275 13.74 -6.76 -17.42
C VAL A 275 12.35 -6.72 -16.80
N SER A 276 12.14 -7.57 -15.81
CA SER A 276 10.99 -7.52 -14.89
C SER A 276 11.50 -7.54 -13.45
N ALA A 277 11.01 -6.65 -12.60
CA ALA A 277 11.31 -6.69 -11.17
C ALA A 277 10.03 -6.58 -10.35
N ALA A 278 9.70 -7.62 -9.59
CA ALA A 278 8.51 -7.69 -8.76
C ALA A 278 8.55 -8.89 -7.80
N ARG A 279 7.68 -8.89 -6.80
CA ARG A 279 7.30 -10.13 -6.12
C ARG A 279 6.62 -11.06 -7.13
N LEU A 280 7.04 -12.32 -7.21
CA LEU A 280 6.52 -13.29 -8.18
C LEU A 280 5.17 -13.82 -7.71
N VAL A 281 4.10 -13.06 -7.98
CA VAL A 281 2.69 -13.36 -7.65
C VAL A 281 1.82 -13.23 -8.89
N ALA A 282 0.65 -13.90 -8.88
CA ALA A 282 -0.23 -14.03 -10.04
C ALA A 282 -0.58 -12.70 -10.72
N LYS A 283 -0.90 -11.66 -9.95
CA LYS A 283 -1.30 -10.33 -10.46
C LYS A 283 -0.24 -9.62 -11.31
N LYS A 284 1.03 -10.02 -11.21
CA LYS A 284 2.11 -9.44 -12.05
C LYS A 284 2.08 -9.95 -13.49
N GLY A 285 1.32 -11.00 -13.77
CA GLY A 285 1.11 -11.53 -15.12
C GLY A 285 2.35 -12.14 -15.80
N LEU A 286 3.43 -12.37 -15.04
CA LEU A 286 4.71 -12.85 -15.59
C LEU A 286 4.59 -14.21 -16.30
N HIS A 287 3.58 -15.01 -15.99
CA HIS A 287 3.28 -16.27 -16.66
C HIS A 287 2.91 -16.11 -18.15
N LEU A 288 2.59 -14.90 -18.61
CA LEU A 288 2.33 -14.60 -20.01
C LEU A 288 3.63 -14.41 -20.83
N LEU A 289 4.77 -14.17 -20.16
CA LEU A 289 6.03 -13.90 -20.85
C LEU A 289 6.65 -15.15 -21.49
N PRO A 290 6.71 -16.35 -20.88
CA PRO A 290 7.28 -17.52 -21.52
C PRO A 290 6.67 -17.84 -22.90
N PRO A 291 5.34 -17.94 -23.07
CA PRO A 291 4.76 -18.15 -24.41
C PRO A 291 4.98 -16.95 -25.35
N ALA A 292 4.99 -15.72 -24.87
CA ALA A 292 5.30 -14.54 -25.69
C ALA A 292 6.75 -14.55 -26.19
N LEU A 293 7.72 -14.95 -25.36
CA LEU A 293 9.12 -15.11 -25.75
C LEU A 293 9.31 -16.21 -26.80
N ALA A 294 8.56 -17.31 -26.71
CA ALA A 294 8.57 -18.37 -27.73
C ALA A 294 8.12 -17.82 -29.08
N GLN A 295 7.09 -16.97 -29.11
CA GLN A 295 6.66 -16.30 -30.34
C GLN A 295 7.71 -15.32 -30.89
N LEU A 296 8.39 -14.54 -30.01
CA LEU A 296 9.49 -13.67 -30.44
C LEU A 296 10.61 -14.48 -31.06
N ARG A 297 11.02 -15.59 -30.46
CA ARG A 297 12.02 -16.53 -30.99
C ARG A 297 11.61 -17.06 -32.36
N ALA A 298 10.35 -17.51 -32.52
CA ALA A 298 9.83 -17.99 -33.78
C ALA A 298 9.84 -16.94 -34.90
N ARG A 299 9.72 -15.67 -34.55
CA ARG A 299 9.81 -14.50 -35.46
C ARG A 299 11.25 -14.02 -35.67
N GLY A 300 12.26 -14.65 -35.07
CA GLY A 300 13.66 -14.23 -35.14
C GLY A 300 13.96 -12.91 -34.41
N VAL A 301 13.14 -12.47 -33.51
CA VAL A 301 13.36 -11.26 -32.70
C VAL A 301 14.31 -11.60 -31.54
N PRO A 302 15.53 -11.01 -31.49
CA PRO A 302 16.43 -11.26 -30.37
C PRO A 302 15.83 -10.76 -29.03
N CYS A 303 15.81 -11.65 -28.05
CA CYS A 303 15.30 -11.27 -26.73
C CYS A 303 15.93 -12.13 -25.63
N ARG A 304 16.12 -11.53 -24.46
CA ARG A 304 16.51 -12.18 -23.20
C ARG A 304 15.70 -11.60 -22.07
N TRP A 305 15.22 -12.43 -21.18
CA TRP A 305 14.40 -11.96 -20.04
C TRP A 305 15.16 -12.16 -18.73
N ARG A 306 15.31 -11.07 -17.98
CA ARG A 306 15.97 -11.03 -16.68
C ARG A 306 14.91 -10.72 -15.63
N ILE A 307 14.76 -11.59 -14.63
CA ILE A 307 13.70 -11.52 -13.61
C ILE A 307 14.35 -11.24 -12.26
N VAL A 308 14.05 -10.08 -11.69
CA VAL A 308 14.44 -9.74 -10.31
C VAL A 308 13.24 -9.94 -9.38
N GLY A 309 13.45 -10.70 -8.32
CA GLY A 309 12.44 -10.97 -7.32
C GLY A 309 12.27 -12.44 -7.01
N ASP A 310 11.38 -12.72 -6.08
CA ASP A 310 10.99 -14.07 -5.68
C ASP A 310 9.51 -14.09 -5.27
N GLY A 311 8.94 -15.29 -5.13
CA GLY A 311 7.55 -15.46 -4.72
C GLY A 311 6.97 -16.82 -5.12
N PRO A 312 5.71 -17.07 -4.73
CA PRO A 312 5.06 -18.37 -4.93
C PRO A 312 4.95 -18.82 -6.39
N GLU A 313 4.95 -17.89 -7.35
CA GLU A 313 4.87 -18.22 -8.78
C GLU A 313 6.23 -18.65 -9.40
N ARG A 314 7.35 -18.61 -8.67
CA ARG A 314 8.65 -18.87 -9.21
C ARG A 314 8.77 -20.25 -9.88
N ALA A 315 8.42 -21.31 -9.16
CA ALA A 315 8.49 -22.68 -9.66
C ALA A 315 7.62 -22.87 -10.93
N ARG A 316 6.43 -22.26 -10.94
CA ARG A 316 5.55 -22.25 -12.11
C ARG A 316 6.16 -21.53 -13.31
N LEU A 317 6.79 -20.38 -13.09
CA LEU A 317 7.46 -19.63 -14.16
C LEU A 317 8.63 -20.42 -14.75
N GLU A 318 9.44 -21.06 -13.92
CA GLU A 318 10.53 -21.94 -14.39
C GLU A 318 10.00 -23.13 -15.20
N GLN A 319 8.88 -23.70 -14.79
CA GLN A 319 8.20 -24.78 -15.53
C GLN A 319 7.70 -24.27 -16.90
N LEU A 320 6.99 -23.14 -16.93
CA LEU A 320 6.51 -22.54 -18.19
C LEU A 320 7.65 -22.20 -19.15
N CYS A 321 8.80 -21.75 -18.65
CA CYS A 321 9.98 -21.50 -19.49
C CYS A 321 10.49 -22.79 -20.17
N ARG A 322 10.45 -23.92 -19.47
CA ARG A 322 10.82 -25.23 -20.05
C ARG A 322 9.77 -25.72 -21.07
N GLU A 323 8.50 -25.63 -20.73
CA GLU A 323 7.39 -26.07 -21.59
C GLU A 323 7.35 -25.31 -22.92
N HIS A 324 7.64 -24.00 -22.89
CA HIS A 324 7.70 -23.17 -24.09
C HIS A 324 9.07 -23.15 -24.76
N GLY A 325 10.07 -23.92 -24.28
CA GLY A 325 11.39 -24.03 -24.85
C GLY A 325 12.21 -22.73 -24.81
N VAL A 326 12.01 -21.87 -23.81
CA VAL A 326 12.67 -20.57 -23.69
C VAL A 326 13.55 -20.44 -22.43
N ALA A 327 13.83 -21.55 -21.75
CA ALA A 327 14.61 -21.54 -20.51
C ALA A 327 16.02 -20.93 -20.68
N ASP A 328 16.62 -21.08 -21.84
CA ASP A 328 17.90 -20.50 -22.21
C ASP A 328 17.88 -18.97 -22.41
N LEU A 329 16.72 -18.39 -22.63
CA LEU A 329 16.50 -16.95 -22.74
C LEU A 329 16.25 -16.27 -21.38
N VAL A 330 16.05 -17.02 -20.30
CA VAL A 330 15.52 -16.49 -19.04
C VAL A 330 16.54 -16.63 -17.90
N ALA A 331 16.79 -15.52 -17.20
CA ALA A 331 17.65 -15.51 -16.03
C ALA A 331 16.86 -15.06 -14.79
N PHE A 332 16.68 -15.97 -13.83
CA PHE A 332 16.12 -15.67 -12.51
C PHE A 332 17.22 -15.15 -11.57
N LEU A 333 17.19 -13.86 -11.24
CA LEU A 333 18.25 -13.20 -10.45
C LEU A 333 18.00 -13.22 -8.94
N GLY A 334 16.83 -13.72 -8.52
CA GLY A 334 16.39 -13.68 -7.11
C GLY A 334 16.08 -12.28 -6.62
N PRO A 335 15.76 -12.13 -5.34
CA PRO A 335 15.48 -10.83 -4.73
C PRO A 335 16.73 -9.96 -4.71
N ARG A 336 16.56 -8.67 -5.03
CA ARG A 336 17.62 -7.68 -5.08
C ARG A 336 17.13 -6.38 -4.41
N ASP A 337 18.07 -5.55 -4.00
CA ASP A 337 17.80 -4.20 -3.53
C ASP A 337 17.51 -3.23 -4.70
N ASN A 338 17.04 -2.03 -4.37
CA ASN A 338 16.69 -1.00 -5.35
C ASN A 338 17.90 -0.58 -6.21
N ALA A 339 19.12 -0.60 -5.67
CA ALA A 339 20.31 -0.22 -6.42
C ALA A 339 20.60 -1.26 -7.51
N ALA A 340 20.50 -2.55 -7.20
CA ALA A 340 20.68 -3.63 -8.18
C ALA A 340 19.53 -3.64 -9.22
N VAL A 341 18.26 -3.40 -8.82
CA VAL A 341 17.15 -3.23 -9.78
C VAL A 341 17.42 -2.08 -10.75
N LYS A 342 17.93 -0.95 -10.24
CA LYS A 342 18.33 0.19 -11.09
C LYS A 342 19.41 -0.17 -12.08
N GLN A 343 20.43 -0.96 -11.69
CA GLN A 343 21.47 -1.41 -12.60
C GLN A 343 20.91 -2.31 -13.70
N GLU A 344 19.99 -3.21 -13.38
CA GLU A 344 19.31 -4.03 -14.39
C GLU A 344 18.51 -3.16 -15.38
N LEU A 345 17.77 -2.15 -14.86
CA LEU A 345 17.03 -1.22 -15.71
C LEU A 345 17.93 -0.36 -16.60
N LEU A 346 19.08 0.12 -16.10
CA LEU A 346 20.05 0.88 -16.90
C LEU A 346 20.57 0.08 -18.09
N ALA A 347 20.68 -1.24 -17.92
CA ALA A 347 21.14 -2.17 -18.94
C ALA A 347 20.01 -2.72 -19.84
N ALA A 348 18.74 -2.46 -19.53
CA ALA A 348 17.59 -3.02 -20.22
C ALA A 348 17.31 -2.30 -21.55
N ASP A 349 16.87 -3.04 -22.57
CA ASP A 349 16.23 -2.46 -23.74
C ASP A 349 14.75 -2.17 -23.45
N LEU A 350 14.11 -2.98 -22.58
CA LEU A 350 12.68 -2.92 -22.28
C LEU A 350 12.40 -3.35 -20.85
N ALA A 351 11.48 -2.69 -20.18
CA ALA A 351 10.95 -3.09 -18.89
C ALA A 351 9.50 -3.59 -19.06
N VAL A 352 9.17 -4.76 -18.49
CA VAL A 352 7.88 -5.41 -18.72
C VAL A 352 7.25 -5.88 -17.44
N LEU A 353 5.97 -5.50 -17.21
CA LEU A 353 5.06 -6.10 -16.24
C LEU A 353 3.66 -6.19 -16.87
N PRO A 354 3.29 -7.34 -17.44
CA PRO A 354 1.98 -7.53 -18.09
C PRO A 354 0.91 -7.84 -17.05
N CYS A 355 0.64 -6.91 -16.15
CA CYS A 355 -0.24 -7.05 -15.00
C CYS A 355 -1.62 -7.60 -15.39
N VAL A 356 -2.20 -8.43 -14.51
CA VAL A 356 -3.54 -8.99 -14.66
C VAL A 356 -4.34 -8.80 -13.37
N VAL A 357 -5.65 -8.99 -13.45
CA VAL A 357 -6.48 -9.21 -12.27
C VAL A 357 -6.33 -10.67 -11.87
N ALA A 358 -5.83 -10.95 -10.67
CA ALA A 358 -5.69 -12.31 -10.16
C ALA A 358 -7.07 -12.92 -9.84
N ALA A 359 -7.12 -14.26 -9.68
CA ALA A 359 -8.38 -14.99 -9.44
C ALA A 359 -9.11 -14.55 -8.17
N ASP A 360 -8.38 -14.07 -7.16
CA ASP A 360 -8.92 -13.49 -5.92
C ASP A 360 -9.34 -12.01 -6.06
N GLY A 361 -9.20 -11.43 -7.27
CA GLY A 361 -9.47 -10.03 -7.55
C GLY A 361 -8.31 -9.09 -7.24
N GLU A 362 -7.18 -9.60 -6.72
CA GLU A 362 -6.00 -8.78 -6.44
C GLU A 362 -5.40 -8.21 -7.74
N ARG A 363 -5.02 -6.93 -7.70
CA ARG A 363 -4.43 -6.22 -8.84
C ARG A 363 -3.52 -5.10 -8.35
N ASP A 364 -2.65 -4.65 -9.22
CA ASP A 364 -1.81 -3.48 -8.93
C ASP A 364 -2.56 -2.16 -9.27
N GLY A 365 -2.19 -1.07 -8.59
CA GLY A 365 -2.51 0.28 -9.02
C GLY A 365 -1.62 0.67 -10.21
N ILE A 366 -0.57 1.48 -9.95
CA ILE A 366 0.53 1.69 -10.89
C ILE A 366 1.78 1.05 -10.28
N PRO A 367 2.35 -0.02 -10.87
CA PRO A 367 3.56 -0.65 -10.34
C PRO A 367 4.74 0.34 -10.30
N ILE A 368 5.37 0.49 -9.15
CA ILE A 368 6.53 1.39 -8.95
C ILE A 368 7.67 1.05 -9.92
N PHE A 369 7.90 -0.23 -10.19
CA PHE A 369 8.89 -0.66 -11.17
C PHE A 369 8.70 -0.02 -12.55
N LEU A 370 7.46 0.12 -13.05
CA LEU A 370 7.20 0.81 -14.32
C LEU A 370 7.53 2.30 -14.21
N CYS A 371 7.19 2.94 -13.09
CA CYS A 371 7.53 4.34 -12.85
C CYS A 371 9.04 4.56 -12.81
N GLU A 372 9.78 3.67 -12.16
CA GLU A 372 11.24 3.68 -12.07
C GLU A 372 11.90 3.47 -13.44
N ALA A 373 11.40 2.53 -14.23
CA ALA A 373 11.86 2.32 -15.60
C ALA A 373 11.65 3.55 -16.48
N MET A 374 10.43 4.13 -16.44
CA MET A 374 10.12 5.35 -17.19
C MET A 374 10.96 6.54 -16.73
N ALA A 375 11.25 6.69 -15.43
CA ALA A 375 12.10 7.75 -14.90
C ALA A 375 13.53 7.69 -15.48
N LEU A 376 14.05 6.50 -15.71
CA LEU A 376 15.35 6.26 -16.38
C LEU A 376 15.30 6.43 -17.91
N GLY A 377 14.10 6.56 -18.50
CA GLY A 377 13.92 6.55 -19.96
C GLY A 377 14.01 5.16 -20.57
N VAL A 378 13.72 4.11 -19.79
CA VAL A 378 13.54 2.75 -20.29
C VAL A 378 12.11 2.61 -20.81
N PRO A 379 11.93 2.13 -22.06
CA PRO A 379 10.59 1.86 -22.58
C PRO A 379 9.87 0.81 -21.75
N VAL A 380 8.58 0.96 -21.55
CA VAL A 380 7.77 0.03 -20.75
C VAL A 380 6.69 -0.65 -21.58
N VAL A 381 6.47 -1.95 -21.30
CA VAL A 381 5.30 -2.71 -21.80
C VAL A 381 4.51 -3.19 -20.61
N SER A 382 3.20 -2.94 -20.62
CA SER A 382 2.28 -3.37 -19.55
C SER A 382 0.89 -3.67 -20.14
N THR A 383 -0.13 -3.62 -19.29
CA THR A 383 -1.53 -3.84 -19.63
C THR A 383 -2.40 -2.74 -19.04
N PRO A 384 -3.57 -2.42 -19.61
CA PRO A 384 -4.44 -1.35 -19.11
C PRO A 384 -5.24 -1.78 -17.86
N ILE A 385 -4.55 -2.28 -16.82
CA ILE A 385 -5.15 -2.64 -15.53
C ILE A 385 -5.12 -1.44 -14.58
N SER A 386 -6.23 -1.20 -13.88
CA SER A 386 -6.37 -0.19 -12.83
C SER A 386 -5.87 1.19 -13.28
N GLY A 387 -4.94 1.78 -12.54
CA GLY A 387 -4.35 3.09 -12.82
C GLY A 387 -3.21 3.10 -13.85
N ILE A 388 -2.77 1.95 -14.36
CA ILE A 388 -1.63 1.89 -15.31
C ILE A 388 -1.83 2.82 -16.51
N PRO A 389 -3.03 2.89 -17.15
CA PRO A 389 -3.26 3.78 -18.29
C PRO A 389 -3.15 5.28 -17.98
N GLU A 390 -3.23 5.68 -16.72
CA GLU A 390 -3.07 7.07 -16.32
C GLU A 390 -1.64 7.58 -16.58
N LEU A 391 -0.64 6.68 -16.49
CA LEU A 391 0.76 6.99 -16.71
C LEU A 391 1.31 6.38 -18.00
N VAL A 392 0.98 5.12 -18.29
CA VAL A 392 1.43 4.37 -19.47
C VAL A 392 0.33 4.44 -20.53
N ARG A 393 0.49 5.30 -21.51
CA ARG A 393 -0.44 5.46 -22.66
C ARG A 393 0.14 4.75 -23.87
N ASP A 394 -0.67 3.85 -24.50
CA ASP A 394 -0.21 3.04 -25.63
C ASP A 394 0.24 3.90 -26.82
N GLY A 395 1.47 3.67 -27.29
CA GLY A 395 2.09 4.40 -28.39
C GLY A 395 2.51 5.84 -28.05
N ASP A 396 2.20 6.35 -26.85
CA ASP A 396 2.59 7.69 -26.40
C ASP A 396 3.68 7.65 -25.31
N THR A 397 3.40 7.12 -24.14
CA THR A 397 4.37 7.09 -23.02
C THR A 397 4.88 5.70 -22.69
N GLY A 398 4.36 4.67 -23.37
CA GLY A 398 4.74 3.27 -23.26
C GLY A 398 3.89 2.42 -24.20
N PHE A 399 3.87 1.10 -23.96
CA PHE A 399 3.09 0.15 -24.74
C PHE A 399 2.12 -0.60 -23.84
N LEU A 400 0.87 -0.81 -24.30
CA LEU A 400 -0.13 -1.57 -23.58
C LEU A 400 -0.64 -2.73 -24.44
N ALA A 401 -0.55 -3.95 -23.90
CA ALA A 401 -1.16 -5.14 -24.48
C ALA A 401 -2.50 -5.44 -23.78
N ALA A 402 -3.43 -6.10 -24.45
CA ALA A 402 -4.67 -6.56 -23.79
C ALA A 402 -4.33 -7.51 -22.62
N PRO A 403 -5.00 -7.38 -21.45
CA PRO A 403 -4.71 -8.20 -20.28
C PRO A 403 -4.98 -9.70 -20.55
N GLY A 404 -4.01 -10.54 -20.21
CA GLY A 404 -4.12 -12.01 -20.41
C GLY A 404 -3.89 -12.49 -21.85
N ASP A 405 -3.72 -11.58 -22.80
CA ASP A 405 -3.53 -11.89 -24.22
C ASP A 405 -2.03 -12.00 -24.55
N VAL A 406 -1.58 -13.23 -24.76
CA VAL A 406 -0.18 -13.56 -25.10
C VAL A 406 0.21 -13.02 -26.47
N ASP A 407 -0.70 -13.09 -27.46
CA ASP A 407 -0.42 -12.67 -28.82
C ASP A 407 -0.27 -11.14 -28.89
N ALA A 408 -1.14 -10.41 -28.22
CA ALA A 408 -1.03 -8.96 -28.08
C ALA A 408 0.25 -8.56 -27.34
N LEU A 409 0.63 -9.29 -26.28
CA LEU A 409 1.87 -9.04 -25.55
C LEU A 409 3.09 -9.28 -26.44
N ALA A 410 3.15 -10.40 -27.16
CA ALA A 410 4.24 -10.71 -28.09
C ALA A 410 4.34 -9.66 -29.22
N ALA A 411 3.22 -9.19 -29.75
CA ALA A 411 3.19 -8.14 -30.76
C ALA A 411 3.77 -6.82 -30.24
N LYS A 412 3.37 -6.38 -29.01
CA LYS A 412 3.91 -5.17 -28.39
C LYS A 412 5.40 -5.28 -28.06
N LEU A 413 5.85 -6.44 -27.60
CA LEU A 413 7.29 -6.71 -27.37
C LEU A 413 8.09 -6.65 -28.68
N ALA A 414 7.59 -7.28 -29.76
CA ALA A 414 8.24 -7.25 -31.06
C ALA A 414 8.30 -5.81 -31.62
N GLN A 415 7.20 -5.04 -31.50
CA GLN A 415 7.16 -3.63 -31.91
C GLN A 415 8.21 -2.81 -31.16
N ALA A 416 8.24 -2.93 -29.81
CA ALA A 416 9.13 -2.15 -28.97
C ALA A 416 10.62 -2.49 -29.17
N LEU A 417 10.94 -3.75 -29.48
CA LEU A 417 12.32 -4.18 -29.76
C LEU A 417 12.75 -3.92 -31.21
N GLY A 418 11.81 -3.95 -32.16
CA GLY A 418 12.09 -3.82 -33.60
C GLY A 418 12.26 -2.38 -34.07
N ASP A 419 11.42 -1.45 -33.61
CA ASP A 419 11.49 -0.05 -34.01
C ASP A 419 12.11 0.79 -32.88
N ARG A 420 13.43 0.83 -32.84
CA ARG A 420 14.19 1.53 -31.80
C ARG A 420 13.99 3.03 -31.80
N GLN A 421 13.79 3.65 -32.99
CA GLN A 421 13.64 5.11 -33.09
C GLN A 421 12.32 5.54 -32.47
N THR A 422 11.21 4.93 -32.88
CA THR A 422 9.88 5.19 -32.32
C THR A 422 9.84 4.85 -30.82
N THR A 423 10.43 3.73 -30.41
CA THR A 423 10.49 3.30 -29.02
C THR A 423 11.27 4.29 -28.15
N ALA A 424 12.40 4.82 -28.63
CA ALA A 424 13.15 5.84 -27.92
C ALA A 424 12.35 7.15 -27.75
N ALA A 425 11.60 7.57 -28.77
CA ALA A 425 10.72 8.74 -28.69
C ALA A 425 9.56 8.53 -27.66
N ILE A 426 8.97 7.33 -27.64
CA ILE A 426 7.94 6.95 -26.65
C ILE A 426 8.54 6.97 -25.24
N ALA A 427 9.70 6.37 -25.05
CA ALA A 427 10.39 6.34 -23.75
C ALA A 427 10.75 7.75 -23.25
N ALA A 428 11.16 8.66 -24.13
CA ALA A 428 11.43 10.05 -23.78
C ALA A 428 10.17 10.77 -23.31
N ARG A 429 9.01 10.58 -23.97
CA ARG A 429 7.73 11.12 -23.51
C ARG A 429 7.29 10.49 -22.20
N GLY A 430 7.49 9.18 -22.02
CA GLY A 430 7.23 8.48 -20.78
C GLY A 430 8.05 9.04 -19.61
N ARG A 431 9.34 9.29 -19.83
CA ARG A 431 10.20 9.93 -18.85
C ARG A 431 9.73 11.34 -18.50
N ALA A 432 9.39 12.14 -19.49
CA ALA A 432 8.87 13.49 -19.24
C ALA A 432 7.56 13.46 -18.44
N ALA A 433 6.67 12.49 -18.68
CA ALA A 433 5.44 12.32 -17.93
C ALA A 433 5.73 12.00 -16.45
N VAL A 434 6.62 11.05 -16.17
CA VAL A 434 7.02 10.70 -14.79
C VAL A 434 7.64 11.90 -14.08
N HIS A 435 8.56 12.62 -14.71
CA HIS A 435 9.19 13.80 -14.11
C HIS A 435 8.19 14.93 -13.82
N ARG A 436 7.16 15.09 -14.63
CA ARG A 436 6.09 16.05 -14.40
C ARG A 436 5.13 15.61 -13.31
N GLU A 437 4.78 14.32 -13.26
CA GLU A 437 3.64 13.84 -12.47
C GLU A 437 4.04 13.18 -11.16
N LEU A 438 5.24 12.58 -11.06
CA LEU A 438 5.63 11.74 -9.92
C LEU A 438 6.78 12.32 -9.06
N ASP A 439 7.06 13.62 -9.15
CA ASP A 439 8.03 14.25 -8.24
C ASP A 439 7.52 14.17 -6.79
N VAL A 440 8.26 13.46 -5.92
CA VAL A 440 7.84 13.19 -4.54
C VAL A 440 7.73 14.47 -3.72
N ASP A 441 8.62 15.45 -3.94
CA ASP A 441 8.57 16.70 -3.18
C ASP A 441 7.36 17.54 -3.59
N ARG A 442 7.03 17.60 -4.90
CA ARG A 442 5.82 18.25 -5.38
C ARG A 442 4.55 17.59 -4.83
N LEU A 443 4.49 16.26 -4.85
CA LEU A 443 3.34 15.51 -4.36
C LEU A 443 3.18 15.61 -2.84
N ALA A 444 4.30 15.63 -2.10
CA ALA A 444 4.29 15.89 -0.67
C ALA A 444 3.74 17.29 -0.35
N ALA A 445 4.09 18.31 -1.15
CA ALA A 445 3.54 19.66 -0.98
C ALA A 445 2.02 19.69 -1.17
N LEU A 446 1.48 18.94 -2.17
CA LEU A 446 0.04 18.81 -2.37
C LEU A 446 -0.64 18.15 -1.17
N LEU A 447 -0.03 17.08 -0.61
CA LEU A 447 -0.59 16.40 0.55
C LEU A 447 -0.53 17.28 1.81
N VAL A 448 0.54 18.05 2.01
CA VAL A 448 0.60 19.05 3.08
C VAL A 448 -0.55 20.04 2.95
N ALA A 449 -0.78 20.58 1.75
CA ALA A 449 -1.86 21.54 1.51
C ALA A 449 -3.25 20.93 1.81
N GLU A 450 -3.48 19.65 1.48
CA GLU A 450 -4.74 18.95 1.81
C GLU A 450 -4.91 18.73 3.33
N ILE A 451 -3.84 18.42 4.05
CA ILE A 451 -3.88 18.21 5.50
C ILE A 451 -4.06 19.54 6.24
N GLU A 452 -3.52 20.64 5.73
CA GLU A 452 -3.55 21.95 6.38
C GLU A 452 -4.78 22.81 6.00
N ARG A 453 -5.48 22.47 4.91
CA ARG A 453 -6.75 23.09 4.53
C ARG A 453 -7.83 22.88 5.58
#